data_07cfd3dc444c7ce4a5f708785f59002d
#
_entry.id   07cfd3dc444c7ce4a5f708785f59002d
#
_cell.length_a   1.000
_cell.length_b   1.000
_cell.length_c   1.000
_cell.angle_alpha   90.00
_cell.angle_beta   90.00
_cell.angle_gamma   90.00
#
_symmetry.space_group_name_H-M   'P 1'
#
loop_
_entity.id
_entity.type
_entity.pdbx_description
1 polymer ?
#
loop_
_entity_poly.entity_id
_entity_poly.type
_entity_poly.pdbx_seq_one_letter_code
_entity_poly.pdbx_strand_id
1 'polypeptide(L)'
;MKRRDFLRTAGMVTAGSGLLIGTGGLVTGCAGKESGGNIPKPYKVGGSARMRLSFEPYELKLRHTFTVASYSRTTTPDVQVKIEYDGFTGYGEASMPPYLGQTVESVCNFLGKVNLEQFSDPFQIDDILTYVDGINEGDTAAKAAVDIALHDLVGQLMGQPWYRIWGLNAA
;
A
#
# COMPACT_ATOMS: atom_id res chain seq x y z
N MET A 1 8.96 15.80 15.78
CA MET A 1 9.63 16.19 14.53
C MET A 1 8.94 15.45 13.40
N LYS A 2 8.18 16.14 12.55
CA LYS A 2 7.38 15.48 11.51
C LYS A 2 8.28 15.06 10.34
N ARG A 3 8.04 13.90 9.74
CA ARG A 3 8.81 13.33 8.59
C ARG A 3 9.06 14.35 7.45
N ARG A 4 8.16 15.29 7.25
CA ARG A 4 8.28 16.35 6.24
C ARG A 4 9.42 17.35 6.50
N ASP A 5 9.82 17.56 7.75
CA ASP A 5 10.85 18.56 8.10
C ASP A 5 12.26 18.02 7.82
N PHE A 6 12.45 16.70 7.86
CA PHE A 6 13.73 16.06 7.58
C PHE A 6 14.13 16.18 6.09
N LEU A 7 13.16 16.04 5.16
CA LEU A 7 13.45 16.10 3.73
C LEU A 7 13.69 17.52 3.20
N ARG A 8 13.18 18.55 3.89
CA ARG A 8 13.44 19.97 3.54
C ARG A 8 14.83 20.42 3.92
N THR A 9 15.46 19.84 4.93
CA THR A 9 16.78 20.25 5.43
C THR A 9 17.92 19.61 4.64
N ALA A 10 17.69 18.50 3.94
CA ALA A 10 18.71 17.82 3.13
C ALA A 10 18.91 18.40 1.72
N GLY A 11 18.09 19.37 1.29
CA GLY A 11 18.06 19.90 -0.08
C GLY A 11 18.87 21.18 -0.34
N MET A 12 19.58 21.72 0.63
CA MET A 12 20.30 22.99 0.46
C MET A 12 21.79 22.90 0.78
N VAL A 13 22.56 22.17 0.02
CA VAL A 13 24.03 22.41 -0.17
C VAL A 13 24.42 21.83 -1.51
N THR A 14 24.62 22.65 -2.49
CA THR A 14 25.76 22.88 -3.35
C THR A 14 25.34 23.53 -4.67
N ALA A 15 25.44 24.85 -4.70
CA ALA A 15 25.71 25.58 -5.94
C ALA A 15 27.13 26.12 -5.77
N GLY A 16 28.07 25.54 -6.47
CA GLY A 16 29.47 25.97 -6.50
C GLY A 16 30.08 25.72 -7.88
N SER A 17 30.36 26.77 -8.55
CA SER A 17 30.94 26.97 -9.87
C SER A 17 32.16 26.10 -10.19
N GLY A 18 32.29 25.69 -11.46
CA GLY A 18 33.52 25.09 -12.01
C GLY A 18 33.42 24.76 -13.50
N LEU A 19 33.65 25.76 -14.34
CA LEU A 19 33.87 25.63 -15.77
C LEU A 19 35.26 25.04 -16.02
N LEU A 20 35.39 23.88 -16.66
CA LEU A 20 36.60 23.44 -17.32
C LEU A 20 36.27 22.67 -18.62
N ILE A 21 36.68 23.27 -19.72
CA ILE A 21 36.76 22.72 -21.08
C ILE A 21 37.89 21.72 -21.11
N GLY A 22 37.64 20.50 -21.59
CA GLY A 22 38.70 19.50 -21.79
C GLY A 22 38.26 18.40 -22.77
N THR A 23 38.86 18.45 -23.94
CA THR A 23 38.93 17.57 -25.10
C THR A 23 38.74 16.06 -24.89
N GLY A 24 37.91 15.47 -25.76
CA GLY A 24 38.08 14.18 -26.44
C GLY A 24 38.49 12.94 -25.63
N GLY A 25 37.54 12.10 -25.31
CA GLY A 25 37.77 10.71 -24.96
C GLY A 25 36.61 9.85 -25.43
N LEU A 26 36.81 9.07 -26.48
CA LEU A 26 35.92 8.00 -26.90
C LEU A 26 35.82 6.95 -25.77
N VAL A 27 34.77 6.97 -24.99
CA VAL A 27 34.39 5.85 -24.13
C VAL A 27 33.67 4.84 -25.00
N THR A 28 34.40 3.82 -25.47
CA THR A 28 33.81 2.58 -25.97
C THR A 28 33.05 1.92 -24.81
N GLY A 29 31.73 2.17 -24.75
CA GLY A 29 30.85 1.45 -23.86
C GLY A 29 30.84 -0.03 -24.20
N CYS A 30 31.16 -0.87 -23.21
CA CYS A 30 30.94 -2.30 -23.29
C CYS A 30 29.49 -2.56 -23.63
N ALA A 31 29.24 -3.08 -24.83
CA ALA A 31 27.95 -3.62 -25.21
C ALA A 31 27.69 -4.89 -24.38
N GLY A 32 27.18 -4.73 -23.19
CA GLY A 32 26.58 -5.82 -22.46
C GLY A 32 25.34 -6.26 -23.21
N LYS A 33 25.28 -7.56 -23.57
CA LYS A 33 24.06 -8.18 -24.07
C LYS A 33 22.92 -7.84 -23.07
N GLU A 34 21.98 -6.98 -23.48
CA GLU A 34 20.73 -6.81 -22.82
C GLU A 34 20.00 -8.16 -22.86
N SER A 35 19.98 -8.88 -21.76
CA SER A 35 18.97 -9.91 -21.54
C SER A 35 17.64 -9.16 -21.49
N GLY A 36 16.83 -9.29 -22.56
CA GLY A 36 15.53 -8.64 -22.67
C GLY A 36 14.56 -9.18 -21.62
N GLY A 37 14.76 -8.77 -20.38
CA GLY A 37 13.75 -8.83 -19.35
C GLY A 37 12.65 -7.86 -19.76
N ASN A 38 11.42 -8.37 -19.91
CA ASN A 38 10.26 -7.57 -20.22
C ASN A 38 10.06 -6.60 -19.04
N ILE A 39 10.65 -5.39 -19.12
CA ILE A 39 10.45 -4.35 -18.10
C ILE A 39 8.98 -3.95 -18.23
N PRO A 40 8.15 -4.20 -17.20
CA PRO A 40 6.75 -3.78 -17.22
C PRO A 40 6.71 -2.29 -17.55
N LYS A 41 5.88 -1.90 -18.51
CA LYS A 41 5.68 -0.48 -18.81
C LYS A 41 5.12 0.17 -17.55
N PRO A 42 5.67 1.33 -17.11
CA PRO A 42 5.16 2.02 -15.95
C PRO A 42 3.66 2.33 -16.15
N TYR A 43 2.86 2.01 -15.13
CA TYR A 43 1.45 2.34 -15.13
C TYR A 43 1.31 3.87 -15.26
N LYS A 44 0.47 4.30 -16.21
CA LYS A 44 0.18 5.72 -16.37
C LYS A 44 -1.13 6.01 -15.65
N VAL A 45 -1.05 6.70 -14.53
CA VAL A 45 -2.23 7.29 -13.90
C VAL A 45 -2.82 8.30 -14.89
N GLY A 46 -3.98 8.00 -15.41
CA GLY A 46 -4.63 8.90 -16.36
C GLY A 46 -5.97 8.34 -16.80
N GLY A 47 -7.01 9.10 -16.58
CA GLY A 47 -8.37 8.76 -16.97
C GLY A 47 -9.40 9.14 -15.92
N SER A 48 -10.65 8.79 -16.21
CA SER A 48 -11.80 8.97 -15.31
C SER A 48 -11.96 7.84 -14.29
N ALA A 49 -10.98 6.93 -14.19
CA ALA A 49 -11.04 5.85 -13.21
C ALA A 49 -11.10 6.39 -11.78
N ARG A 50 -11.89 5.76 -10.95
CA ARG A 50 -12.04 6.07 -9.52
C ARG A 50 -11.86 4.79 -8.71
N MET A 51 -11.26 4.93 -7.55
CA MET A 51 -11.16 3.80 -6.63
C MET A 51 -12.53 3.49 -6.04
N ARG A 52 -12.91 2.22 -6.08
CA ARG A 52 -14.15 1.73 -5.45
C ARG A 52 -13.77 0.79 -4.32
N LEU A 53 -14.21 1.09 -3.12
CA LEU A 53 -14.09 0.21 -1.97
C LEU A 53 -15.35 -0.65 -1.85
N SER A 54 -15.17 -1.93 -1.62
CA SER A 54 -16.20 -2.88 -1.21
C SER A 54 -15.69 -3.77 -0.09
N PHE A 55 -16.59 -4.30 0.73
CA PHE A 55 -16.21 -5.16 1.85
C PHE A 55 -17.28 -6.21 2.10
N GLU A 56 -16.85 -7.35 2.62
CA GLU A 56 -17.71 -8.49 2.92
C GLU A 56 -17.26 -9.16 4.22
N PRO A 57 -18.17 -9.31 5.22
CA PRO A 57 -17.88 -10.08 6.41
C PRO A 57 -17.88 -11.58 6.08
N TYR A 58 -16.97 -12.33 6.71
CA TYR A 58 -16.91 -13.77 6.61
C TYR A 58 -16.35 -14.40 7.88
N GLU A 59 -16.51 -15.72 8.01
CA GLU A 59 -15.98 -16.49 9.12
C GLU A 59 -14.97 -17.50 8.63
N LEU A 60 -13.73 -17.32 9.03
CA LEU A 60 -12.66 -18.28 8.72
C LEU A 60 -12.74 -19.49 9.63
N LYS A 61 -12.80 -20.70 9.03
CA LYS A 61 -12.60 -21.96 9.75
C LYS A 61 -11.11 -22.26 9.87
N LEU A 62 -10.62 -22.37 11.09
CA LEU A 62 -9.25 -22.70 11.34
C LEU A 62 -9.01 -24.19 11.08
N ARG A 63 -7.88 -24.54 10.46
CA ARG A 63 -7.49 -25.94 10.24
C ARG A 63 -7.28 -26.68 11.56
N HIS A 64 -6.79 -25.98 12.57
CA HIS A 64 -6.57 -26.48 13.94
C HIS A 64 -7.13 -25.49 14.93
N THR A 65 -7.57 -25.97 16.09
CA THR A 65 -7.97 -25.11 17.18
C THR A 65 -6.81 -24.20 17.57
N PHE A 66 -7.05 -22.90 17.51
CA PHE A 66 -6.10 -21.90 18.01
C PHE A 66 -6.34 -21.69 19.50
N THR A 67 -5.33 -21.97 20.32
CA THR A 67 -5.42 -21.84 21.77
C THR A 67 -4.30 -20.94 22.29
N VAL A 68 -4.69 -19.96 23.08
CA VAL A 68 -3.82 -19.12 23.90
C VAL A 68 -4.24 -19.20 25.35
N ALA A 69 -3.48 -18.62 26.27
CA ALA A 69 -3.76 -18.72 27.71
C ALA A 69 -5.16 -18.25 28.12
N SER A 70 -5.76 -17.31 27.38
CA SER A 70 -7.04 -16.66 27.72
C SER A 70 -8.25 -17.21 26.96
N TYR A 71 -8.05 -17.87 25.80
CA TYR A 71 -9.16 -18.40 24.98
C TYR A 71 -8.73 -19.47 23.98
N SER A 72 -9.70 -20.24 23.49
CA SER A 72 -9.57 -21.16 22.35
C SER A 72 -10.66 -20.86 21.33
N ARG A 73 -10.33 -21.00 20.04
CA ARG A 73 -11.29 -20.83 18.95
C ARG A 73 -11.00 -21.79 17.79
N THR A 74 -12.05 -22.17 17.09
CA THR A 74 -12.00 -22.98 15.86
C THR A 74 -12.38 -22.18 14.61
N THR A 75 -12.96 -21.00 14.82
CA THR A 75 -13.29 -20.01 13.80
C THR A 75 -12.79 -18.64 14.19
N THR A 76 -12.64 -17.73 13.23
CA THR A 76 -12.34 -16.33 13.47
C THR A 76 -13.21 -15.46 12.58
N PRO A 77 -13.93 -14.49 13.17
CA PRO A 77 -14.66 -13.50 12.36
C PRO A 77 -13.65 -12.57 11.68
N ASP A 78 -13.98 -12.19 10.46
CA ASP A 78 -13.14 -11.37 9.62
C ASP A 78 -13.96 -10.51 8.66
N VAL A 79 -13.36 -9.44 8.10
CA VAL A 79 -13.97 -8.65 7.04
C VAL A 79 -12.95 -8.48 5.92
N GLN A 80 -13.27 -9.04 4.74
CA GLN A 80 -12.47 -8.83 3.54
C GLN A 80 -12.77 -7.44 2.96
N VAL A 81 -11.73 -6.72 2.59
CA VAL A 81 -11.81 -5.44 1.89
C VAL A 81 -11.24 -5.58 0.49
N LYS A 82 -11.90 -4.96 -0.48
CA LYS A 82 -11.44 -4.88 -1.88
C LYS A 82 -11.41 -3.41 -2.30
N ILE A 83 -10.34 -3.02 -2.97
CA ILE A 83 -10.25 -1.72 -3.65
C ILE A 83 -10.01 -1.98 -5.13
N GLU A 84 -10.98 -1.59 -5.95
CA GLU A 84 -10.94 -1.73 -7.40
C GLU A 84 -10.52 -0.41 -8.05
N TYR A 85 -9.63 -0.47 -9.03
CA TYR A 85 -9.19 0.67 -9.82
C TYR A 85 -8.66 0.21 -11.18
N ASP A 86 -9.22 0.73 -12.26
CA ASP A 86 -8.77 0.50 -13.65
C ASP A 86 -8.50 -0.98 -14.01
N GLY A 87 -9.40 -1.87 -13.58
CA GLY A 87 -9.31 -3.31 -13.83
C GLY A 87 -8.41 -4.09 -12.88
N PHE A 88 -7.76 -3.43 -11.92
CA PHE A 88 -6.99 -4.06 -10.85
C PHE A 88 -7.81 -4.12 -9.56
N THR A 89 -7.53 -5.10 -8.71
CA THR A 89 -8.20 -5.26 -7.42
C THR A 89 -7.18 -5.56 -6.34
N GLY A 90 -7.06 -4.66 -5.38
CA GLY A 90 -6.28 -4.89 -4.16
C GLY A 90 -7.16 -5.47 -3.06
N TYR A 91 -6.60 -6.38 -2.29
CA TYR A 91 -7.27 -7.09 -1.19
C TYR A 91 -6.65 -6.75 0.16
N GLY A 92 -7.51 -6.58 1.16
CA GLY A 92 -7.14 -6.40 2.56
C GLY A 92 -8.06 -7.17 3.47
N GLU A 93 -7.66 -7.30 4.72
CA GLU A 93 -8.36 -8.09 5.73
C GLU A 93 -8.41 -7.34 7.06
N ALA A 94 -9.59 -7.22 7.64
CA ALA A 94 -9.77 -6.70 8.99
C ALA A 94 -9.86 -7.85 9.99
N SER A 95 -8.73 -8.22 10.56
CA SER A 95 -8.68 -9.22 11.63
C SER A 95 -9.01 -8.60 12.98
N MET A 96 -9.92 -9.25 13.72
CA MET A 96 -10.48 -8.73 14.98
C MET A 96 -10.12 -9.65 16.15
N PRO A 97 -8.88 -9.62 16.64
CA PRO A 97 -8.54 -10.37 17.84
C PRO A 97 -9.34 -9.82 19.04
N PRO A 98 -9.79 -10.71 19.97
CA PRO A 98 -10.70 -10.32 21.07
C PRO A 98 -10.22 -9.17 21.95
N TYR A 99 -8.91 -9.00 22.09
CA TYR A 99 -8.33 -7.94 22.92
C TYR A 99 -8.44 -6.53 22.34
N LEU A 100 -8.76 -6.40 21.04
CA LEU A 100 -9.00 -5.09 20.42
C LEU A 100 -10.41 -4.56 20.67
N GLY A 101 -11.34 -5.41 21.09
CA GLY A 101 -12.73 -5.02 21.35
C GLY A 101 -13.51 -4.58 20.10
N GLN A 102 -12.98 -4.86 18.91
CA GLN A 102 -13.64 -4.56 17.64
C GLN A 102 -14.51 -5.74 17.20
N THR A 103 -15.60 -5.44 16.52
CA THR A 103 -16.57 -6.42 16.02
C THR A 103 -16.76 -6.27 14.53
N VAL A 104 -17.28 -7.31 13.87
CA VAL A 104 -17.66 -7.26 12.44
C VAL A 104 -18.55 -6.03 12.16
N GLU A 105 -19.50 -5.75 13.05
CA GLU A 105 -20.40 -4.62 12.92
C GLU A 105 -19.65 -3.28 12.99
N SER A 106 -18.75 -3.09 13.97
CA SER A 106 -17.97 -1.86 14.10
C SER A 106 -17.07 -1.64 12.86
N VAL A 107 -16.42 -2.69 12.37
CA VAL A 107 -15.59 -2.65 11.17
C VAL A 107 -16.42 -2.29 9.94
N CYS A 108 -17.55 -2.96 9.71
CA CYS A 108 -18.44 -2.66 8.59
C CYS A 108 -19.00 -1.23 8.66
N ASN A 109 -19.37 -0.75 9.86
CA ASN A 109 -19.84 0.62 10.06
C ASN A 109 -18.76 1.66 9.75
N PHE A 110 -17.50 1.38 10.08
CA PHE A 110 -16.38 2.25 9.69
C PHE A 110 -16.16 2.23 8.17
N LEU A 111 -16.04 1.04 7.57
CA LEU A 111 -15.79 0.88 6.13
C LEU A 111 -16.89 1.52 5.28
N GLY A 112 -18.14 1.49 5.74
CA GLY A 112 -19.26 2.18 5.09
C GLY A 112 -19.14 3.70 5.02
N LYS A 113 -18.25 4.32 5.82
CA LYS A 113 -17.97 5.76 5.77
C LYS A 113 -16.80 6.11 4.86
N VAL A 114 -16.00 5.12 4.44
CA VAL A 114 -14.82 5.33 3.60
C VAL A 114 -15.25 5.59 2.17
N ASN A 115 -14.98 6.79 1.65
CA ASN A 115 -15.22 7.14 0.26
C ASN A 115 -13.90 7.37 -0.47
N LEU A 116 -13.45 6.37 -1.22
CA LEU A 116 -12.22 6.45 -2.02
C LEU A 116 -12.44 7.04 -3.43
N GLU A 117 -13.68 7.21 -3.88
CA GLU A 117 -13.99 7.76 -5.21
C GLU A 117 -13.51 9.21 -5.37
N GLN A 118 -13.29 9.92 -4.27
CA GLN A 118 -12.74 11.27 -4.27
C GLN A 118 -11.28 11.34 -4.72
N PHE A 119 -10.55 10.22 -4.65
CA PHE A 119 -9.15 10.15 -5.07
C PHE A 119 -9.04 9.57 -6.48
N SER A 120 -8.33 10.26 -7.35
CA SER A 120 -8.10 9.84 -8.74
C SER A 120 -6.80 9.08 -8.94
N ASP A 121 -5.90 9.14 -7.96
CA ASP A 121 -4.57 8.55 -8.02
C ASP A 121 -4.29 7.65 -6.81
N PRO A 122 -4.26 6.32 -7.01
CA PRO A 122 -3.98 5.37 -5.91
C PRO A 122 -2.55 5.47 -5.35
N PHE A 123 -1.63 6.13 -6.06
CA PHE A 123 -0.26 6.34 -5.58
C PHE A 123 -0.15 7.43 -4.50
N GLN A 124 -1.21 8.21 -4.27
CA GLN A 124 -1.30 9.18 -3.16
C GLN A 124 -1.57 8.47 -1.83
N ILE A 125 -0.79 7.43 -1.52
CA ILE A 125 -1.02 6.55 -0.36
C ILE A 125 -1.12 7.34 0.93
N ASP A 126 -0.18 8.24 1.21
CA ASP A 126 -0.14 9.03 2.44
C ASP A 126 -1.39 9.93 2.61
N ASP A 127 -1.87 10.52 1.53
CA ASP A 127 -3.05 11.40 1.57
C ASP A 127 -4.33 10.56 1.77
N ILE A 128 -4.43 9.41 1.10
CA ILE A 128 -5.56 8.48 1.24
C ILE A 128 -5.62 7.92 2.67
N LEU A 129 -4.51 7.44 3.20
CA LEU A 129 -4.46 6.89 4.55
C LEU A 129 -4.67 7.97 5.62
N THR A 130 -4.19 9.19 5.40
CA THR A 130 -4.50 10.33 6.27
C THR A 130 -5.99 10.63 6.30
N TYR A 131 -6.67 10.57 5.15
CA TYR A 131 -8.12 10.71 5.09
C TYR A 131 -8.82 9.58 5.87
N VAL A 132 -8.43 8.31 5.66
CA VAL A 132 -9.01 7.15 6.35
C VAL A 132 -8.82 7.27 7.86
N ASP A 133 -7.64 7.67 8.31
CA ASP A 133 -7.34 7.88 9.73
C ASP A 133 -8.20 8.98 10.35
N GLY A 134 -8.51 10.01 9.59
CA GLY A 134 -9.32 11.15 10.03
C GLY A 134 -10.82 10.87 10.17
N ILE A 135 -11.33 9.74 9.67
CA ILE A 135 -12.77 9.42 9.72
C ILE A 135 -13.26 9.21 11.16
N ASN A 136 -12.48 8.50 11.97
CA ASN A 136 -12.79 8.22 13.36
C ASN A 136 -11.54 7.85 14.15
N GLU A 137 -11.53 8.07 15.46
CA GLU A 137 -10.52 7.49 16.35
C GLU A 137 -10.76 6.00 16.54
N GLY A 138 -9.71 5.22 16.73
CA GLY A 138 -9.82 3.76 16.87
C GLY A 138 -10.01 3.06 15.53
N ASP A 139 -10.90 2.08 15.47
CA ASP A 139 -11.22 1.27 14.27
C ASP A 139 -9.99 0.72 13.53
N THR A 140 -8.95 0.36 14.29
CA THR A 140 -7.62 0.01 13.77
C THR A 140 -7.64 -1.19 12.82
N ALA A 141 -8.52 -2.18 13.05
CA ALA A 141 -8.65 -3.32 12.15
C ALA A 141 -9.19 -2.91 10.77
N ALA A 142 -10.21 -2.03 10.75
CA ALA A 142 -10.77 -1.53 9.50
C ALA A 142 -9.76 -0.66 8.74
N LYS A 143 -9.05 0.22 9.43
CA LYS A 143 -7.98 1.06 8.86
C LYS A 143 -6.86 0.22 8.28
N ALA A 144 -6.40 -0.80 9.00
CA ALA A 144 -5.39 -1.74 8.52
C ALA A 144 -5.84 -2.48 7.26
N ALA A 145 -7.12 -2.89 7.20
CA ALA A 145 -7.65 -3.55 6.01
C ALA A 145 -7.63 -2.65 4.76
N VAL A 146 -7.97 -1.36 4.92
CA VAL A 146 -7.88 -0.39 3.81
C VAL A 146 -6.42 -0.16 3.40
N ASP A 147 -5.52 -0.02 4.36
CA ASP A 147 -4.08 0.15 4.14
C ASP A 147 -3.50 -1.04 3.35
N ILE A 148 -3.76 -2.27 3.80
CA ILE A 148 -3.32 -3.49 3.12
C ILE A 148 -3.88 -3.56 1.69
N ALA A 149 -5.20 -3.31 1.51
CA ALA A 149 -5.82 -3.34 0.20
C ALA A 149 -5.25 -2.28 -0.76
N LEU A 150 -4.96 -1.08 -0.26
CA LEU A 150 -4.35 -0.02 -1.06
C LEU A 150 -2.92 -0.37 -1.49
N HIS A 151 -2.13 -0.90 -0.57
CA HIS A 151 -0.77 -1.35 -0.88
C HIS A 151 -0.78 -2.52 -1.87
N ASP A 152 -1.68 -3.50 -1.73
CA ASP A 152 -1.81 -4.60 -2.68
C ASP A 152 -2.17 -4.08 -4.08
N LEU A 153 -3.15 -3.17 -4.18
CA LEU A 153 -3.51 -2.52 -5.43
C LEU A 153 -2.32 -1.81 -6.08
N VAL A 154 -1.60 -0.98 -5.33
CA VAL A 154 -0.46 -0.22 -5.84
C VAL A 154 0.68 -1.14 -6.26
N GLY A 155 0.93 -2.22 -5.53
CA GLY A 155 1.91 -3.24 -5.91
C GLY A 155 1.57 -3.88 -7.26
N GLN A 156 0.29 -4.19 -7.50
CA GLN A 156 -0.19 -4.72 -8.77
C GLN A 156 -0.05 -3.70 -9.91
N LEU A 157 -0.42 -2.43 -9.69
CA LEU A 157 -0.24 -1.35 -10.66
C LEU A 157 1.24 -1.14 -11.04
N MET A 158 2.14 -1.28 -10.09
CA MET A 158 3.60 -1.22 -10.34
C MET A 158 4.16 -2.50 -10.95
N GLY A 159 3.41 -3.60 -10.96
CA GLY A 159 3.90 -4.92 -11.37
C GLY A 159 5.05 -5.43 -10.50
N GLN A 160 5.11 -4.99 -9.24
CA GLN A 160 6.18 -5.34 -8.30
C GLN A 160 5.63 -5.67 -6.90
N PRO A 161 6.11 -6.73 -6.27
CA PRO A 161 5.74 -7.01 -4.88
C PRO A 161 6.46 -6.02 -3.93
N TRP A 162 5.79 -5.65 -2.86
CA TRP A 162 6.26 -4.65 -1.90
C TRP A 162 7.61 -4.96 -1.28
N TYR A 163 7.94 -6.22 -1.04
CA TYR A 163 9.25 -6.57 -0.50
C TYR A 163 10.40 -6.10 -1.41
N ARG A 164 10.20 -6.11 -2.74
CA ARG A 164 11.18 -5.57 -3.71
C ARG A 164 11.22 -4.05 -3.69
N ILE A 165 10.04 -3.42 -3.61
CA ILE A 165 9.93 -1.95 -3.56
C ILE A 165 10.65 -1.42 -2.33
N TRP A 166 10.57 -2.12 -1.21
CA TRP A 166 11.27 -1.78 0.03
C TRP A 166 12.74 -2.26 0.08
N GLY A 167 13.23 -2.90 -0.98
CA GLY A 167 14.60 -3.40 -1.04
C GLY A 167 14.87 -4.58 -0.11
N LEU A 168 13.83 -5.30 0.30
CA LEU A 168 13.96 -6.49 1.12
C LEU A 168 14.36 -7.69 0.26
N ASN A 169 15.24 -8.55 0.77
CA ASN A 169 15.61 -9.77 0.10
C ASN A 169 14.56 -10.86 0.37
N ALA A 170 13.99 -11.42 -0.67
CA ALA A 170 13.23 -12.67 -0.57
C ALA A 170 14.22 -13.82 -0.66
N ALA A 171 14.69 -14.27 0.48
CA ALA A 171 15.53 -15.47 0.57
C ALA A 171 14.73 -16.73 0.26
#